data_6a56417e29f3a8f9d9f3e2db181ecc4d
#
_entry.id   6a56417e29f3a8f9d9f3e2db181ecc4d
#
_cell.length_a   1.000
_cell.length_b   1.000
_cell.length_c   1.000
_cell.angle_alpha   90.00
_cell.angle_beta   90.00
_cell.angle_gamma   90.00
#
_symmetry.space_group_name_H-M   'P 1'
#
loop_
_entity.id
_entity.type
_entity.pdbx_description
1 polymer ?
#
loop_
_entity_poly.entity_id
_entity_poly.type
_entity_poly.pdbx_seq_one_letter_code
_entity_poly.pdbx_strand_id
1 'polypeptide(L)'
;MTVPFSQKLIVFGALVSFGFGLSSCQPASDSTASDSTASDSLPPEEVTIRSGHTSWIEESFQAQVVNLGLEQLGYQLDAAKELEYPVLYLSVANNDIDYSVSSYMPEQVGFFENAGGEDKISILGGLIPLGIQGYLIDKKTADEYGITNIEQFQDPEIAQLFDFDGDGKANLTGCNPGWACEATTNHFIEVYGLQDTVEHDQGTYTALLADAITRYEAGEPIFYYAYNPHWIGAVLKPGDDVVRLEVPFTSLPGTMSDLTEADTTFDGKNLGFAGNQQKIIANPDFLAQNPIAKRWFELVQIPIEDMNAVSLRIEEGENTTEDVRQLAEEWVSDNQEQFDQWIAEAQSAGE
;
A
#
# COMPACT_ATOMS: atom_id res chain seq x y z
N MET A 1 7.47 46.06 -26.83
CA MET A 1 6.50 46.98 -26.23
C MET A 1 6.65 46.82 -24.72
N THR A 2 7.31 47.75 -24.12
CA THR A 2 7.64 47.88 -22.70
C THR A 2 6.61 48.78 -22.04
N VAL A 3 6.06 48.37 -20.87
CA VAL A 3 5.32 49.29 -19.99
C VAL A 3 5.74 48.98 -18.54
N PRO A 4 5.91 50.00 -17.69
CA PRO A 4 6.80 49.96 -16.53
C PRO A 4 6.10 49.79 -15.17
N PHE A 5 6.93 49.43 -14.20
CA PHE A 5 6.80 49.48 -12.75
C PHE A 5 6.15 50.75 -12.18
N SER A 6 5.32 50.60 -11.15
CA SER A 6 5.08 51.68 -10.19
C SER A 6 5.00 51.11 -8.77
N GLN A 7 6.03 51.41 -7.98
CA GLN A 7 6.08 51.27 -6.52
C GLN A 7 5.18 52.34 -5.87
N LYS A 8 4.49 51.99 -4.82
CA LYS A 8 4.06 52.94 -3.78
C LYS A 8 4.36 52.40 -2.38
N LEU A 9 5.33 53.04 -1.82
CA LEU A 9 5.73 53.00 -0.42
C LEU A 9 4.77 53.87 0.39
N ILE A 10 4.22 53.37 1.51
CA ILE A 10 3.58 54.17 2.55
C ILE A 10 4.11 53.72 3.91
N VAL A 11 4.82 54.63 4.52
CA VAL A 11 5.33 54.61 5.91
C VAL A 11 4.38 55.45 6.77
N PHE A 12 3.98 54.95 7.92
CA PHE A 12 3.55 55.71 9.13
C PHE A 12 3.55 54.71 10.29
N GLY A 13 4.27 54.77 11.35
CA GLY A 13 4.50 55.94 12.22
C GLY A 13 4.02 55.57 13.61
N ALA A 14 4.94 55.45 14.53
CA ALA A 14 4.83 54.95 15.92
C ALA A 14 3.85 55.74 16.81
N LEU A 15 3.40 55.11 17.87
CA LEU A 15 3.28 55.76 19.19
C LEU A 15 3.25 54.75 20.35
N VAL A 16 4.17 54.95 21.27
CA VAL A 16 4.40 54.28 22.54
C VAL A 16 3.41 54.79 23.58
N SER A 17 2.91 53.92 24.44
CA SER A 17 2.40 54.34 25.75
C SER A 17 2.70 53.30 26.82
N PHE A 18 3.57 53.70 27.75
CA PHE A 18 3.89 53.03 29.00
C PHE A 18 2.72 53.19 29.99
N GLY A 19 2.37 52.13 30.71
CA GLY A 19 1.50 52.17 31.86
C GLY A 19 1.98 51.22 32.95
N PHE A 20 2.66 51.76 33.95
CA PHE A 20 3.00 51.04 35.20
C PHE A 20 1.78 50.97 36.12
N GLY A 21 1.54 49.84 36.75
CA GLY A 21 0.56 49.67 37.83
C GLY A 21 0.97 48.57 38.79
N LEU A 22 1.35 48.94 39.96
CA LEU A 22 1.90 48.15 41.08
C LEU A 22 0.86 47.37 41.89
N SER A 23 1.25 46.18 42.29
CA SER A 23 1.05 45.50 43.61
C SER A 23 -0.33 45.43 44.29
N SER A 24 -0.73 44.21 44.63
CA SER A 24 -1.18 43.88 45.98
C SER A 24 -1.01 42.38 46.27
N CYS A 25 -0.39 42.07 47.39
CA CYS A 25 -0.20 40.73 47.97
C CYS A 25 -1.32 40.35 48.96
N GLN A 26 -1.73 39.06 48.91
CA GLN A 26 -2.02 38.08 50.00
C GLN A 26 -3.34 38.19 50.78
N PRO A 27 -3.80 37.07 51.49
CA PRO A 27 -3.18 35.75 51.72
C PRO A 27 -4.07 34.51 51.50
N ALA A 28 -3.45 33.35 51.69
CA ALA A 28 -3.89 31.97 51.58
C ALA A 28 -5.17 31.61 52.39
N SER A 29 -5.95 30.69 51.84
CA SER A 29 -6.74 29.72 52.62
C SER A 29 -6.68 28.35 51.97
N ASP A 30 -6.20 27.37 52.75
CA ASP A 30 -6.22 25.94 52.47
C ASP A 30 -7.62 25.44 52.13
N SER A 31 -7.74 24.73 51.02
CA SER A 31 -8.78 23.73 50.83
C SER A 31 -8.18 22.59 49.96
N THR A 32 -7.89 21.49 50.63
CA THR A 32 -7.59 20.19 50.00
C THR A 32 -8.80 19.76 49.17
N ALA A 33 -8.72 19.92 47.87
CA ALA A 33 -9.51 19.19 46.90
C ALA A 33 -8.58 18.24 46.18
N SER A 34 -8.80 16.94 46.35
CA SER A 34 -8.25 15.89 45.50
C SER A 34 -8.76 16.11 44.07
N ASP A 35 -8.00 16.75 43.28
CA ASP A 35 -8.23 16.82 41.85
C ASP A 35 -7.50 15.63 41.22
N SER A 36 -8.26 14.63 40.83
CA SER A 36 -7.81 13.58 39.95
C SER A 36 -7.60 14.22 38.57
N THR A 37 -6.40 14.70 38.33
CA THR A 37 -5.99 15.08 37.00
C THR A 37 -5.96 13.81 36.16
N ALA A 38 -7.04 13.57 35.38
CA ALA A 38 -6.91 12.82 34.15
C ALA A 38 -5.82 13.54 33.34
N SER A 39 -4.69 12.90 33.15
CA SER A 39 -3.65 13.37 32.27
C SER A 39 -4.23 13.34 30.86
N ASP A 40 -4.48 14.51 30.28
CA ASP A 40 -4.79 14.69 28.89
C ASP A 40 -3.51 14.31 28.11
N SER A 41 -3.41 13.06 27.70
CA SER A 41 -2.26 12.50 26.95
C SER A 41 -2.41 12.74 25.44
N LEU A 42 -2.84 13.94 25.06
CA LEU A 42 -2.78 14.35 23.65
C LEU A 42 -1.31 14.61 23.26
N PRO A 43 -0.93 14.34 22.00
CA PRO A 43 0.39 14.71 21.50
C PRO A 43 0.61 16.22 21.69
N PRO A 44 1.85 16.70 21.87
CA PRO A 44 2.12 18.13 21.96
C PRO A 44 1.53 18.83 20.73
N GLU A 45 0.86 19.97 20.94
CA GLU A 45 0.03 20.71 19.95
C GLU A 45 0.74 21.12 18.63
N GLU A 46 1.99 20.70 18.38
CA GLU A 46 2.83 21.14 17.26
C GLU A 46 3.60 19.99 16.54
N VAL A 47 3.21 18.72 16.73
CA VAL A 47 3.90 17.65 15.99
C VAL A 47 3.34 17.53 14.58
N THR A 48 4.17 17.88 13.59
CA THR A 48 3.87 17.70 12.16
C THR A 48 4.51 16.39 11.67
N ILE A 49 3.70 15.51 11.08
CA ILE A 49 4.12 14.22 10.56
C ILE A 49 4.32 14.31 9.04
N ARG A 50 5.45 13.79 8.57
CA ARG A 50 5.84 13.71 7.17
C ARG A 50 5.63 12.29 6.67
N SER A 51 4.87 12.11 5.61
CA SER A 51 4.61 10.80 5.01
C SER A 51 5.04 10.71 3.55
N GLY A 52 5.07 9.49 3.04
CA GLY A 52 5.30 9.21 1.64
C GLY A 52 4.58 7.94 1.20
N HIS A 53 4.23 7.89 -0.08
CA HIS A 53 3.69 6.72 -0.78
C HIS A 53 4.21 6.72 -2.22
N THR A 54 3.96 5.65 -2.98
CA THR A 54 4.31 5.63 -4.41
C THR A 54 3.23 6.31 -5.25
N SER A 55 3.43 6.34 -6.56
CA SER A 55 2.42 6.84 -7.52
C SER A 55 1.18 5.93 -7.64
N TRP A 56 1.16 4.82 -6.90
CA TRP A 56 0.04 3.88 -6.90
C TRP A 56 -1.14 4.47 -6.11
N ILE A 57 -2.26 4.68 -6.79
CA ILE A 57 -3.37 5.48 -6.23
C ILE A 57 -4.06 4.80 -5.04
N GLU A 58 -4.07 3.47 -5.00
CA GLU A 58 -4.59 2.71 -3.86
C GLU A 58 -3.77 2.95 -2.59
N GLU A 59 -2.45 3.14 -2.71
CA GLU A 59 -1.62 3.52 -1.57
C GLU A 59 -1.92 4.94 -1.09
N SER A 60 -2.32 5.83 -1.99
CA SER A 60 -2.81 7.15 -1.61
C SER A 60 -4.08 7.07 -0.77
N PHE A 61 -5.05 6.21 -1.13
CA PHE A 61 -6.23 5.95 -0.30
C PHE A 61 -5.86 5.41 1.08
N GLN A 62 -4.99 4.41 1.14
CA GLN A 62 -4.52 3.82 2.39
C GLN A 62 -3.81 4.86 3.27
N ALA A 63 -2.98 5.70 2.67
CA ALA A 63 -2.33 6.81 3.36
C ALA A 63 -3.37 7.82 3.90
N GLN A 64 -4.46 8.11 3.16
CA GLN A 64 -5.52 8.98 3.65
C GLN A 64 -6.28 8.37 4.84
N VAL A 65 -6.56 7.06 4.84
CA VAL A 65 -7.17 6.38 6.00
C VAL A 65 -6.28 6.51 7.24
N VAL A 66 -4.97 6.26 7.10
CA VAL A 66 -3.99 6.40 8.20
C VAL A 66 -3.91 7.85 8.67
N ASN A 67 -3.89 8.80 7.73
CA ASN A 67 -3.84 10.24 8.01
C ASN A 67 -5.08 10.73 8.78
N LEU A 68 -6.29 10.26 8.42
CA LEU A 68 -7.52 10.61 9.13
C LEU A 68 -7.46 10.24 10.62
N GLY A 69 -6.87 9.08 10.95
CA GLY A 69 -6.66 8.70 12.34
C GLY A 69 -5.61 9.57 13.04
N LEU A 70 -4.51 9.91 12.37
CA LEU A 70 -3.51 10.83 12.93
C LEU A 70 -4.08 12.22 13.18
N GLU A 71 -4.90 12.75 12.27
CA GLU A 71 -5.62 14.03 12.46
C GLU A 71 -6.55 13.97 13.67
N GLN A 72 -7.32 12.88 13.83
CA GLN A 72 -8.21 12.68 14.97
C GLN A 72 -7.44 12.52 16.30
N LEU A 73 -6.21 12.00 16.24
CA LEU A 73 -5.29 11.92 17.39
C LEU A 73 -4.57 13.25 17.68
N GLY A 74 -4.80 14.32 16.89
CA GLY A 74 -4.30 15.66 17.13
C GLY A 74 -2.98 16.01 16.45
N TYR A 75 -2.46 15.13 15.55
CA TYR A 75 -1.27 15.43 14.77
C TYR A 75 -1.57 16.36 13.59
N GLN A 76 -0.60 17.20 13.23
CA GLN A 76 -0.60 17.92 11.96
C GLN A 76 0.10 17.09 10.89
N LEU A 77 -0.28 17.25 9.64
CA LEU A 77 0.27 16.47 8.53
C LEU A 77 0.84 17.39 7.47
N ASP A 78 2.06 17.10 7.01
CA ASP A 78 2.59 17.67 5.78
C ASP A 78 1.97 16.97 4.56
N ALA A 79 2.03 17.63 3.40
CA ALA A 79 1.68 16.99 2.14
C ALA A 79 2.56 15.75 1.92
N ALA A 80 1.92 14.60 1.64
CA ALA A 80 2.64 13.35 1.38
C ALA A 80 3.57 13.49 0.16
N LYS A 81 4.75 12.87 0.23
CA LYS A 81 5.69 12.81 -0.89
C LYS A 81 5.41 11.58 -1.74
N GLU A 82 5.38 11.75 -3.06
CA GLU A 82 5.36 10.63 -4.00
C GLU A 82 6.79 10.20 -4.31
N LEU A 83 7.16 8.96 -4.00
CA LEU A 83 8.51 8.42 -4.08
C LEU A 83 8.47 6.97 -4.58
N GLU A 84 9.46 6.55 -5.34
CA GLU A 84 9.64 5.14 -5.70
C GLU A 84 10.12 4.31 -4.48
N TYR A 85 9.78 3.02 -4.43
CA TYR A 85 10.05 2.13 -3.28
C TYR A 85 11.47 2.24 -2.72
N PRO A 86 12.57 2.12 -3.50
CA PRO A 86 13.91 2.20 -2.94
C PRO A 86 14.21 3.55 -2.27
N VAL A 87 13.70 4.65 -2.85
CA VAL A 87 13.87 6.00 -2.32
C VAL A 87 13.01 6.21 -1.08
N LEU A 88 11.80 5.64 -1.06
CA LEU A 88 10.87 5.70 0.05
C LEU A 88 11.47 5.03 1.30
N TYR A 89 12.00 3.81 1.19
CA TYR A 89 12.67 3.11 2.30
C TYR A 89 13.87 3.91 2.81
N LEU A 90 14.71 4.44 1.92
CA LEU A 90 15.84 5.30 2.30
C LEU A 90 15.39 6.59 3.00
N SER A 91 14.27 7.20 2.56
CA SER A 91 13.74 8.42 3.16
C SER A 91 13.23 8.18 4.59
N VAL A 92 12.59 7.04 4.86
CA VAL A 92 12.21 6.62 6.23
C VAL A 92 13.46 6.39 7.07
N ALA A 93 14.43 5.63 6.56
CA ALA A 93 15.68 5.31 7.27
C ALA A 93 16.50 6.56 7.65
N ASN A 94 16.49 7.59 6.80
CA ASN A 94 17.21 8.84 7.00
C ASN A 94 16.40 9.90 7.77
N ASN A 95 15.17 9.61 8.16
CA ASN A 95 14.26 10.56 8.78
C ASN A 95 13.91 11.78 7.90
N ASP A 96 13.84 11.58 6.56
CA ASP A 96 13.32 12.56 5.61
C ASP A 96 11.80 12.54 5.52
N ILE A 97 11.18 11.38 5.85
CA ILE A 97 9.78 11.14 6.15
C ILE A 97 9.67 10.27 7.40
N ASP A 98 8.58 10.40 8.13
CA ASP A 98 8.36 9.74 9.42
C ASP A 98 7.76 8.34 9.25
N TYR A 99 6.86 8.17 8.26
CA TYR A 99 6.25 6.87 7.95
C TYR A 99 5.84 6.74 6.48
N SER A 100 5.57 5.49 6.09
CA SER A 100 4.91 5.15 4.83
C SER A 100 4.03 3.91 4.98
N VAL A 101 2.94 3.86 4.21
CA VAL A 101 2.05 2.70 4.08
C VAL A 101 2.53 1.70 3.02
N SER A 102 3.51 2.09 2.18
CA SER A 102 3.91 1.40 0.96
C SER A 102 4.98 0.34 1.22
N SER A 103 4.67 -0.62 2.10
CA SER A 103 5.60 -1.71 2.43
C SER A 103 4.92 -3.08 2.31
N TYR A 104 5.40 -3.91 1.40
CA TYR A 104 4.86 -5.24 1.11
C TYR A 104 5.86 -6.31 1.54
N MET A 105 5.53 -7.06 2.59
CA MET A 105 6.41 -8.06 3.17
C MET A 105 5.89 -9.48 2.94
N PRO A 106 6.74 -10.42 2.53
CA PRO A 106 8.21 -10.38 2.47
C PRO A 106 8.82 -9.85 1.15
N GLU A 107 8.04 -9.51 0.16
CA GLU A 107 8.48 -9.20 -1.21
C GLU A 107 9.51 -8.06 -1.26
N GLN A 108 9.35 -7.04 -0.41
CA GLN A 108 10.23 -5.86 -0.36
C GLN A 108 11.32 -5.94 0.73
N VAL A 109 11.58 -7.13 1.29
CA VAL A 109 12.62 -7.30 2.31
C VAL A 109 13.99 -6.80 1.84
N GLY A 110 14.30 -6.93 0.55
CA GLY A 110 15.55 -6.43 -0.01
C GLY A 110 15.70 -4.90 0.05
N PHE A 111 14.62 -4.13 -0.12
CA PHE A 111 14.65 -2.68 0.05
C PHE A 111 14.84 -2.29 1.52
N PHE A 112 14.17 -3.01 2.42
CA PHE A 112 14.29 -2.84 3.85
C PHE A 112 15.73 -3.08 4.33
N GLU A 113 16.36 -4.20 3.94
CA GLU A 113 17.74 -4.54 4.31
C GLU A 113 18.75 -3.53 3.74
N ASN A 114 18.58 -3.14 2.46
CA ASN A 114 19.46 -2.15 1.81
C ASN A 114 19.36 -0.76 2.43
N ALA A 115 18.23 -0.42 3.03
CA ALA A 115 18.04 0.85 3.76
C ALA A 115 18.56 0.82 5.20
N GLY A 116 19.07 -0.32 5.68
CA GLY A 116 19.67 -0.49 7.01
C GLY A 116 18.87 -1.35 7.97
N GLY A 117 17.79 -1.99 7.51
CA GLY A 117 17.02 -2.98 8.26
C GLY A 117 16.40 -2.43 9.55
N GLU A 118 16.28 -3.30 10.55
CA GLU A 118 15.64 -3.00 11.86
C GLU A 118 16.33 -1.87 12.64
N ASP A 119 17.61 -1.60 12.38
CA ASP A 119 18.34 -0.50 13.00
C ASP A 119 17.85 0.89 12.54
N LYS A 120 17.21 0.96 11.39
CA LYS A 120 16.81 2.20 10.71
C LYS A 120 15.33 2.33 10.43
N ILE A 121 14.62 1.21 10.36
CA ILE A 121 13.20 1.16 9.99
C ILE A 121 12.48 0.19 10.91
N SER A 122 11.38 0.64 11.49
CA SER A 122 10.43 -0.24 12.18
C SER A 122 9.32 -0.65 11.22
N ILE A 123 8.95 -1.92 11.22
CA ILE A 123 7.81 -2.48 10.49
C ILE A 123 6.66 -2.69 11.47
N LEU A 124 5.49 -2.12 11.18
CA LEU A 124 4.38 -2.04 12.12
C LEU A 124 3.08 -2.58 11.49
N GLY A 125 2.24 -3.15 12.36
CA GLY A 125 0.87 -3.52 12.05
C GLY A 125 0.72 -4.53 10.92
N GLY A 126 -0.46 -4.52 10.33
CA GLY A 126 -0.84 -5.29 9.13
C GLY A 126 -1.94 -4.53 8.44
N LEU A 127 -1.60 -3.41 7.79
CA LEU A 127 -2.56 -2.50 7.18
C LEU A 127 -3.50 -3.23 6.22
N ILE A 128 -2.92 -4.10 5.35
CA ILE A 128 -3.66 -5.10 4.59
C ILE A 128 -3.14 -6.48 5.03
N PRO A 129 -3.99 -7.32 5.63
CA PRO A 129 -3.52 -8.50 6.36
C PRO A 129 -2.93 -9.60 5.49
N LEU A 130 -3.42 -9.79 4.26
CA LEU A 130 -2.92 -10.82 3.36
C LEU A 130 -3.27 -10.52 1.91
N GLY A 131 -2.28 -10.29 1.08
CA GLY A 131 -2.40 -10.25 -0.38
C GLY A 131 -1.96 -11.58 -0.99
N ILE A 132 -2.70 -12.08 -1.97
CA ILE A 132 -2.39 -13.31 -2.72
C ILE A 132 -2.08 -12.94 -4.15
N GLN A 133 -1.00 -13.51 -4.68
CA GLN A 133 -0.55 -13.32 -6.05
C GLN A 133 -0.59 -14.65 -6.80
N GLY A 134 -0.61 -14.60 -8.12
CA GLY A 134 -0.51 -15.80 -8.93
C GLY A 134 -0.86 -15.59 -10.39
N TYR A 135 -0.79 -16.67 -11.14
CA TYR A 135 -1.21 -16.70 -12.53
C TYR A 135 -2.64 -17.20 -12.66
N LEU A 136 -3.38 -16.59 -13.57
CA LEU A 136 -4.76 -16.97 -13.85
C LEU A 136 -4.94 -17.16 -15.37
N ILE A 137 -5.87 -18.07 -15.69
CA ILE A 137 -6.35 -18.25 -17.06
C ILE A 137 -7.89 -18.23 -17.06
N ASP A 138 -8.51 -17.97 -18.22
CA ASP A 138 -9.94 -18.06 -18.33
C ASP A 138 -10.44 -19.46 -18.00
N LYS A 139 -11.54 -19.51 -17.27
CA LYS A 139 -12.11 -20.76 -16.77
C LYS A 139 -12.59 -21.69 -17.89
N LYS A 140 -13.07 -21.13 -19.00
CA LYS A 140 -13.56 -21.91 -20.14
C LYS A 140 -12.43 -22.77 -20.71
N THR A 141 -11.27 -22.17 -21.01
CA THR A 141 -10.10 -22.86 -21.54
C THR A 141 -9.52 -23.84 -20.50
N ALA A 142 -9.47 -23.42 -19.22
CA ALA A 142 -9.03 -24.30 -18.13
C ALA A 142 -9.86 -25.58 -18.04
N ASP A 143 -11.18 -25.46 -18.07
CA ASP A 143 -12.11 -26.59 -17.97
C ASP A 143 -12.08 -27.48 -19.22
N GLU A 144 -11.95 -26.88 -20.42
CA GLU A 144 -11.97 -27.60 -21.69
C GLU A 144 -10.70 -28.48 -21.86
N TYR A 145 -9.55 -27.96 -21.44
CA TYR A 145 -8.25 -28.65 -21.64
C TYR A 145 -7.69 -29.25 -20.34
N GLY A 146 -8.37 -29.08 -19.21
CA GLY A 146 -7.94 -29.60 -17.91
C GLY A 146 -6.68 -28.94 -17.38
N ILE A 147 -6.52 -27.61 -17.62
CA ILE A 147 -5.33 -26.87 -17.22
C ILE A 147 -5.50 -26.40 -15.77
N THR A 148 -4.59 -26.83 -14.91
CA THR A 148 -4.60 -26.51 -13.47
C THR A 148 -3.23 -26.04 -12.95
N ASN A 149 -2.15 -26.31 -13.71
CA ASN A 149 -0.78 -26.04 -13.30
C ASN A 149 0.01 -25.38 -14.42
N ILE A 150 0.87 -24.42 -14.07
CA ILE A 150 1.69 -23.69 -15.05
C ILE A 150 2.65 -24.61 -15.82
N GLU A 151 3.09 -25.74 -15.25
CA GLU A 151 3.98 -26.68 -15.94
C GLU A 151 3.36 -27.29 -17.20
N GLN A 152 2.02 -27.29 -17.32
CA GLN A 152 1.34 -27.79 -18.51
C GLN A 152 1.61 -26.93 -19.75
N PHE A 153 2.05 -25.69 -19.57
CA PHE A 153 2.49 -24.82 -20.66
C PHE A 153 3.82 -25.25 -21.28
N GLN A 154 4.51 -26.27 -20.73
CA GLN A 154 5.64 -26.93 -21.43
C GLN A 154 5.16 -27.64 -22.70
N ASP A 155 3.88 -28.00 -22.79
CA ASP A 155 3.26 -28.58 -23.97
C ASP A 155 2.98 -27.48 -25.00
N PRO A 156 3.61 -27.53 -26.21
CA PRO A 156 3.34 -26.51 -27.24
C PRO A 156 1.89 -26.46 -27.72
N GLU A 157 1.12 -27.54 -27.58
CA GLU A 157 -0.31 -27.54 -27.96
C GLU A 157 -1.13 -26.74 -26.96
N ILE A 158 -0.77 -26.76 -25.68
CA ILE A 158 -1.38 -25.91 -24.63
C ILE A 158 -0.91 -24.46 -24.79
N ALA A 159 0.39 -24.24 -24.96
CA ALA A 159 0.95 -22.90 -25.13
C ALA A 159 0.29 -22.15 -26.31
N GLN A 160 0.10 -22.85 -27.44
CA GLN A 160 -0.51 -22.27 -28.64
C GLN A 160 -1.95 -21.76 -28.44
N LEU A 161 -2.68 -22.25 -27.43
CA LEU A 161 -4.03 -21.73 -27.12
C LEU A 161 -3.98 -20.26 -26.65
N PHE A 162 -2.88 -19.85 -26.06
CA PHE A 162 -2.64 -18.53 -25.48
C PHE A 162 -1.65 -17.68 -26.28
N ASP A 163 -1.26 -18.13 -27.48
CA ASP A 163 -0.42 -17.41 -28.44
C ASP A 163 -1.27 -16.46 -29.27
N PHE A 164 -1.34 -15.20 -28.87
CA PHE A 164 -2.19 -14.23 -29.57
C PHE A 164 -1.44 -13.40 -30.61
N ASP A 165 -0.12 -13.36 -30.59
CA ASP A 165 0.68 -12.62 -31.56
C ASP A 165 1.27 -13.52 -32.67
N GLY A 166 1.16 -14.85 -32.52
CA GLY A 166 1.50 -15.84 -33.54
C GLY A 166 2.98 -16.18 -33.61
N ASP A 167 3.71 -15.97 -32.54
CA ASP A 167 5.15 -16.30 -32.47
C ASP A 167 5.44 -17.75 -32.05
N GLY A 168 4.41 -18.48 -31.60
CA GLY A 168 4.45 -19.87 -31.16
C GLY A 168 4.62 -20.04 -29.66
N LYS A 169 4.52 -19.00 -28.87
CA LYS A 169 4.55 -19.05 -27.40
C LYS A 169 3.24 -18.52 -26.79
N ALA A 170 2.94 -19.01 -25.61
CA ALA A 170 1.86 -18.45 -24.82
C ALA A 170 2.29 -17.07 -24.29
N ASN A 171 1.44 -16.07 -24.49
CA ASN A 171 1.65 -14.73 -23.97
C ASN A 171 1.17 -14.64 -22.52
N LEU A 172 2.09 -14.62 -21.56
CA LEU A 172 1.78 -14.32 -20.17
C LEU A 172 1.75 -12.81 -19.98
N THR A 173 0.54 -12.24 -19.89
CA THR A 173 0.33 -10.85 -19.48
C THR A 173 0.89 -10.64 -18.08
N GLY A 174 2.04 -9.97 -17.99
CA GLY A 174 2.83 -9.82 -16.77
C GLY A 174 2.60 -8.53 -16.03
N CYS A 175 3.65 -7.82 -15.67
CA CYS A 175 3.60 -6.63 -14.85
C CYS A 175 4.59 -5.54 -15.30
N ASN A 176 4.62 -4.41 -14.58
CA ASN A 176 5.56 -3.33 -14.88
C ASN A 176 7.00 -3.80 -14.73
N PRO A 177 7.89 -3.41 -15.65
CA PRO A 177 9.32 -3.54 -15.44
C PRO A 177 9.77 -2.85 -14.14
N GLY A 178 10.61 -3.54 -13.37
CA GLY A 178 11.10 -3.06 -12.07
C GLY A 178 10.22 -3.44 -10.88
N TRP A 179 9.06 -4.03 -11.09
CA TRP A 179 8.29 -4.64 -10.00
C TRP A 179 8.91 -5.99 -9.60
N ALA A 180 8.68 -6.42 -8.36
CA ALA A 180 9.19 -7.71 -7.87
C ALA A 180 8.60 -8.90 -8.64
N CYS A 181 7.36 -8.79 -9.13
CA CYS A 181 6.72 -9.81 -9.98
C CYS A 181 7.49 -10.05 -11.29
N GLU A 182 8.17 -9.04 -11.86
CA GLU A 182 9.00 -9.23 -13.04
C GLU A 182 10.12 -10.25 -12.78
N ALA A 183 10.89 -10.04 -11.72
CA ALA A 183 11.97 -10.94 -11.35
C ALA A 183 11.46 -12.35 -11.02
N THR A 184 10.33 -12.44 -10.31
CA THR A 184 9.71 -13.71 -9.94
C THR A 184 9.18 -14.45 -11.16
N THR A 185 8.48 -13.76 -12.07
CA THR A 185 7.95 -14.38 -13.31
C THR A 185 9.07 -14.86 -14.21
N ASN A 186 10.11 -14.05 -14.42
CA ASN A 186 11.26 -14.46 -15.23
C ASN A 186 11.97 -15.68 -14.62
N HIS A 187 12.11 -15.73 -13.29
CA HIS A 187 12.64 -16.88 -12.58
C HIS A 187 11.76 -18.12 -12.75
N PHE A 188 10.44 -18.00 -12.66
CA PHE A 188 9.52 -19.13 -12.84
C PHE A 188 9.53 -19.68 -14.26
N ILE A 189 9.60 -18.83 -15.27
CA ILE A 189 9.76 -19.26 -16.67
C ILE A 189 11.03 -20.11 -16.81
N GLU A 190 12.12 -19.73 -16.14
CA GLU A 190 13.38 -20.48 -16.17
C GLU A 190 13.27 -21.81 -15.41
N VAL A 191 12.88 -21.78 -14.13
CA VAL A 191 12.95 -22.97 -13.26
C VAL A 191 11.89 -24.00 -13.57
N TYR A 192 10.75 -23.59 -14.16
CA TYR A 192 9.68 -24.50 -14.60
C TYR A 192 9.85 -24.94 -16.08
N GLY A 193 10.96 -24.56 -16.75
CA GLY A 193 11.25 -25.01 -18.10
C GLY A 193 10.31 -24.50 -19.18
N LEU A 194 9.85 -23.23 -19.04
CA LEU A 194 8.85 -22.62 -19.92
C LEU A 194 9.45 -21.67 -20.99
N GLN A 195 10.77 -21.54 -21.07
CA GLN A 195 11.46 -20.53 -21.90
C GLN A 195 11.14 -20.68 -23.41
N ASP A 196 10.87 -21.92 -23.85
CA ASP A 196 10.60 -22.21 -25.25
C ASP A 196 9.11 -22.04 -25.62
N THR A 197 8.23 -21.98 -24.62
CA THR A 197 6.77 -22.05 -24.81
C THR A 197 5.99 -20.90 -24.18
N VAL A 198 6.60 -20.08 -23.34
CA VAL A 198 5.96 -18.92 -22.69
C VAL A 198 6.80 -17.68 -22.89
N GLU A 199 6.16 -16.58 -23.26
CA GLU A 199 6.71 -15.24 -23.26
C GLU A 199 6.10 -14.40 -22.14
N HIS A 200 6.93 -13.61 -21.46
CA HIS A 200 6.49 -12.69 -20.42
C HIS A 200 6.28 -11.30 -21.01
N ASP A 201 5.01 -10.92 -21.25
CA ASP A 201 4.64 -9.61 -21.73
C ASP A 201 4.75 -8.58 -20.60
N GLN A 202 5.62 -7.61 -20.79
CA GLN A 202 5.90 -6.58 -19.78
C GLN A 202 5.49 -5.20 -20.30
N GLY A 203 4.94 -4.38 -19.42
CA GLY A 203 4.49 -3.04 -19.78
C GLY A 203 3.74 -2.35 -18.64
N THR A 204 3.03 -1.29 -18.95
CA THR A 204 2.13 -0.67 -17.97
C THR A 204 1.02 -1.65 -17.61
N TYR A 205 1.00 -2.11 -16.37
CA TYR A 205 0.14 -3.20 -15.90
C TYR A 205 -1.35 -2.98 -16.20
N THR A 206 -1.87 -1.78 -15.92
CA THR A 206 -3.27 -1.43 -16.22
C THR A 206 -3.60 -1.56 -17.72
N ALA A 207 -2.66 -1.16 -18.60
CA ALA A 207 -2.87 -1.28 -20.04
C ALA A 207 -2.84 -2.75 -20.49
N LEU A 208 -1.94 -3.55 -19.93
CA LEU A 208 -1.87 -4.99 -20.18
C LEU A 208 -3.15 -5.72 -19.73
N LEU A 209 -3.69 -5.36 -18.55
CA LEU A 209 -4.95 -5.92 -18.08
C LEU A 209 -6.14 -5.51 -18.93
N ALA A 210 -6.22 -4.26 -19.39
CA ALA A 210 -7.29 -3.79 -20.28
C ALA A 210 -7.31 -4.59 -21.60
N ASP A 211 -6.13 -4.94 -22.13
CA ASP A 211 -6.02 -5.79 -23.31
C ASP A 211 -6.46 -7.24 -23.01
N ALA A 212 -6.05 -7.81 -21.87
CA ALA A 212 -6.49 -9.14 -21.44
C ALA A 212 -8.02 -9.21 -21.27
N ILE A 213 -8.64 -8.19 -20.66
CA ILE A 213 -10.11 -8.07 -20.52
C ILE A 213 -10.77 -8.04 -21.89
N THR A 214 -10.25 -7.22 -22.82
CA THR A 214 -10.79 -7.11 -24.19
C THR A 214 -10.80 -8.46 -24.90
N ARG A 215 -9.75 -9.26 -24.75
CA ARG A 215 -9.69 -10.63 -25.29
C ARG A 215 -10.67 -11.57 -24.62
N TYR A 216 -10.73 -11.52 -23.29
CA TYR A 216 -11.70 -12.31 -22.54
C TYR A 216 -13.15 -12.03 -23.01
N GLU A 217 -13.51 -10.76 -23.18
CA GLU A 217 -14.83 -10.35 -23.68
C GLU A 217 -15.07 -10.81 -25.13
N ALA A 218 -14.02 -10.91 -25.95
CA ALA A 218 -14.08 -11.51 -27.29
C ALA A 218 -14.19 -13.05 -27.27
N GLY A 219 -14.09 -13.67 -26.08
CA GLY A 219 -14.14 -15.13 -25.90
C GLY A 219 -12.84 -15.85 -26.22
N GLU A 220 -11.74 -15.09 -26.30
CA GLU A 220 -10.37 -15.59 -26.54
C GLU A 220 -9.75 -16.04 -25.22
N PRO A 221 -8.83 -17.02 -25.23
CA PRO A 221 -8.08 -17.42 -24.04
C PRO A 221 -7.20 -16.29 -23.52
N ILE A 222 -7.09 -16.19 -22.19
CA ILE A 222 -6.20 -15.23 -21.50
C ILE A 222 -5.33 -15.95 -20.48
N PHE A 223 -4.08 -15.51 -20.37
CA PHE A 223 -3.12 -15.96 -19.37
C PHE A 223 -2.42 -14.74 -18.77
N TYR A 224 -2.63 -14.50 -17.45
CA TYR A 224 -2.17 -13.25 -16.84
C TYR A 224 -1.74 -13.43 -15.39
N TYR A 225 -0.85 -12.55 -14.96
CA TYR A 225 -0.50 -12.34 -13.54
C TYR A 225 -1.53 -11.44 -12.89
N ALA A 226 -1.94 -11.78 -11.68
CA ALA A 226 -2.73 -10.88 -10.86
C ALA A 226 -2.44 -11.05 -9.36
N TYR A 227 -2.81 -10.03 -8.61
CA TYR A 227 -2.72 -9.99 -7.16
C TYR A 227 -4.01 -9.41 -6.56
N ASN A 228 -4.23 -9.61 -5.28
CA ASN A 228 -5.29 -8.96 -4.52
C ASN A 228 -4.70 -8.30 -3.26
N PRO A 229 -5.27 -7.18 -2.79
CA PRO A 229 -6.44 -6.50 -3.36
C PRO A 229 -6.11 -5.80 -4.69
N HIS A 230 -6.99 -5.93 -5.68
CA HIS A 230 -6.92 -5.24 -6.97
C HIS A 230 -8.28 -5.33 -7.68
N TRP A 231 -8.67 -4.29 -8.42
CA TRP A 231 -9.96 -4.19 -9.12
C TRP A 231 -10.20 -5.30 -10.14
N ILE A 232 -9.15 -5.88 -10.73
CA ILE A 232 -9.27 -6.96 -11.72
C ILE A 232 -10.06 -8.16 -11.17
N GLY A 233 -9.94 -8.45 -9.87
CA GLY A 233 -10.68 -9.52 -9.22
C GLY A 233 -12.19 -9.28 -9.11
N ALA A 234 -12.65 -8.05 -9.28
CA ALA A 234 -14.08 -7.72 -9.37
C ALA A 234 -14.60 -7.86 -10.80
N VAL A 235 -13.75 -7.65 -11.82
CA VAL A 235 -14.06 -7.75 -13.25
C VAL A 235 -13.94 -9.19 -13.74
N LEU A 236 -12.82 -9.85 -13.45
CA LEU A 236 -12.54 -11.26 -13.76
C LEU A 236 -12.52 -12.06 -12.45
N LYS A 237 -13.69 -12.58 -12.06
CA LYS A 237 -13.89 -13.21 -10.74
C LYS A 237 -13.23 -14.57 -10.66
N PRO A 238 -12.27 -14.76 -9.75
CA PRO A 238 -11.68 -16.09 -9.53
C PRO A 238 -12.72 -17.13 -9.11
N GLY A 239 -12.73 -18.26 -9.80
CA GLY A 239 -13.70 -19.35 -9.61
C GLY A 239 -14.90 -19.30 -10.55
N ASP A 240 -15.33 -18.10 -10.99
CA ASP A 240 -16.45 -17.92 -11.91
C ASP A 240 -15.95 -17.69 -13.36
N ASP A 241 -15.10 -16.68 -13.55
CA ASP A 241 -14.62 -16.26 -14.87
C ASP A 241 -13.22 -16.81 -15.17
N VAL A 242 -12.37 -16.90 -14.15
CA VAL A 242 -10.97 -17.31 -14.25
C VAL A 242 -10.58 -18.29 -13.14
N VAL A 243 -9.50 -19.03 -13.34
CA VAL A 243 -8.94 -19.95 -12.36
C VAL A 243 -7.47 -19.65 -12.08
N ARG A 244 -7.06 -19.80 -10.82
CA ARG A 244 -5.65 -19.71 -10.42
C ARG A 244 -4.93 -21.00 -10.76
N LEU A 245 -3.78 -20.87 -11.40
CA LEU A 245 -2.88 -21.97 -11.68
C LEU A 245 -2.00 -22.27 -10.47
N GLU A 246 -1.77 -23.55 -10.23
CA GLU A 246 -0.75 -24.03 -9.30
C GLU A 246 0.62 -24.01 -9.97
N VAL A 247 1.69 -24.06 -9.15
CA VAL A 247 3.04 -24.30 -9.60
C VAL A 247 3.51 -25.71 -9.19
N PRO A 248 4.45 -26.35 -9.90
CA PRO A 248 4.89 -27.71 -9.57
C PRO A 248 5.68 -27.80 -8.26
N PHE A 249 6.35 -26.74 -7.86
CA PHE A 249 7.10 -26.60 -6.61
C PHE A 249 7.38 -25.12 -6.32
N THR A 250 7.63 -24.79 -5.06
CA THR A 250 8.02 -23.43 -4.65
C THR A 250 9.48 -23.18 -5.01
N SER A 251 9.73 -22.06 -5.70
CA SER A 251 11.08 -21.57 -6.02
C SER A 251 11.03 -20.06 -6.20
N LEU A 252 11.41 -19.32 -5.18
CA LEU A 252 11.41 -17.87 -5.23
C LEU A 252 12.83 -17.31 -5.39
N PRO A 253 13.01 -16.19 -6.13
CA PRO A 253 14.33 -15.62 -6.34
C PRO A 253 14.82 -14.75 -5.18
N GLY A 254 16.12 -14.48 -5.13
CA GLY A 254 16.74 -13.48 -4.27
C GLY A 254 16.56 -13.76 -2.78
N THR A 255 16.16 -12.75 -2.02
CA THR A 255 15.98 -12.81 -0.57
C THR A 255 14.81 -13.71 -0.11
N MET A 256 13.95 -14.13 -1.04
CA MET A 256 12.84 -15.04 -0.76
C MET A 256 13.17 -16.51 -1.05
N SER A 257 14.42 -16.85 -1.42
CA SER A 257 14.81 -18.21 -1.80
C SER A 257 14.67 -19.27 -0.71
N ASP A 258 14.61 -18.84 0.56
CA ASP A 258 14.45 -19.72 1.73
C ASP A 258 12.98 -20.00 2.08
N LEU A 259 12.02 -19.33 1.41
CA LEU A 259 10.61 -19.57 1.60
C LEU A 259 10.20 -20.95 1.05
N THR A 260 9.23 -21.55 1.69
CA THR A 260 8.80 -22.93 1.46
C THR A 260 7.40 -22.99 0.85
N GLU A 261 6.94 -24.17 0.48
CA GLU A 261 5.58 -24.38 -0.02
C GLU A 261 4.49 -23.93 0.98
N ALA A 262 4.78 -23.95 2.27
CA ALA A 262 3.84 -23.45 3.28
C ALA A 262 3.62 -21.93 3.15
N ASP A 263 4.61 -21.19 2.67
CA ASP A 263 4.56 -19.74 2.49
C ASP A 263 3.87 -19.32 1.18
N THR A 264 3.69 -20.26 0.24
CA THR A 264 3.14 -20.03 -1.10
C THR A 264 1.83 -20.79 -1.36
N THR A 265 1.32 -21.51 -0.34
CA THR A 265 0.08 -22.30 -0.43
C THR A 265 -1.10 -21.55 0.19
N PHE A 266 -2.14 -21.31 -0.62
CA PHE A 266 -3.38 -20.66 -0.23
C PHE A 266 -4.57 -21.51 -0.68
N ASP A 267 -5.52 -21.75 0.23
CA ASP A 267 -6.70 -22.60 -0.02
C ASP A 267 -6.33 -24.01 -0.58
N GLY A 268 -5.17 -24.53 -0.12
CA GLY A 268 -4.68 -25.86 -0.51
C GLY A 268 -4.00 -25.90 -1.88
N LYS A 269 -3.75 -24.77 -2.52
CA LYS A 269 -3.04 -24.64 -3.81
C LYS A 269 -1.72 -23.92 -3.65
N ASN A 270 -0.65 -24.52 -4.14
CA ASN A 270 0.65 -23.82 -4.24
C ASN A 270 0.63 -22.88 -5.43
N LEU A 271 0.55 -21.57 -5.17
CA LEU A 271 0.51 -20.53 -6.19
C LEU A 271 1.91 -20.02 -6.60
N GLY A 272 2.97 -20.49 -5.93
CA GLY A 272 4.36 -20.12 -6.19
C GLY A 272 4.78 -18.80 -5.57
N PHE A 273 3.90 -17.83 -5.50
CA PHE A 273 4.15 -16.53 -4.88
C PHE A 273 3.92 -16.57 -3.38
N ALA A 274 4.78 -15.89 -2.63
CA ALA A 274 4.54 -15.69 -1.20
C ALA A 274 3.32 -14.79 -0.97
N GLY A 275 2.59 -15.05 0.12
CA GLY A 275 1.56 -14.12 0.56
C GLY A 275 2.18 -12.82 1.06
N ASN A 276 1.67 -11.70 0.57
CA ASN A 276 2.12 -10.39 0.98
C ASN A 276 1.22 -9.80 2.06
N GLN A 277 1.84 -9.21 3.07
CA GLN A 277 1.17 -8.33 4.02
C GLN A 277 1.63 -6.89 3.75
N GLN A 278 0.69 -6.00 3.55
CA GLN A 278 1.04 -4.59 3.52
C GLN A 278 1.21 -4.08 4.94
N LYS A 279 2.35 -3.47 5.21
CA LYS A 279 2.77 -2.99 6.52
C LYS A 279 3.00 -1.48 6.47
N ILE A 280 2.97 -0.86 7.63
CA ILE A 280 3.46 0.50 7.80
C ILE A 280 4.92 0.43 8.19
N ILE A 281 5.77 1.16 7.47
CA ILE A 281 7.16 1.39 7.87
C ILE A 281 7.31 2.79 8.45
N ALA A 282 8.09 2.91 9.52
CA ALA A 282 8.29 4.19 10.19
C ALA A 282 9.71 4.31 10.76
N ASN A 283 10.16 5.56 10.91
CA ASN A 283 11.45 5.86 11.53
C ASN A 283 11.40 5.56 13.04
N PRO A 284 12.36 4.79 13.60
CA PRO A 284 12.37 4.41 15.01
C PRO A 284 12.44 5.60 15.97
N ASP A 285 13.19 6.67 15.62
CA ASP A 285 13.32 7.85 16.47
C ASP A 285 12.01 8.66 16.54
N PHE A 286 11.27 8.72 15.42
CA PHE A 286 9.91 9.27 15.38
C PHE A 286 8.98 8.48 16.29
N LEU A 287 8.97 7.15 16.19
CA LEU A 287 8.12 6.28 17.00
C LEU A 287 8.42 6.37 18.50
N ALA A 288 9.70 6.50 18.86
CA ALA A 288 10.11 6.65 20.26
C ALA A 288 9.58 7.95 20.90
N GLN A 289 9.38 8.99 20.09
CA GLN A 289 8.85 10.29 20.53
C GLN A 289 7.32 10.37 20.43
N ASN A 290 6.69 9.45 19.69
CA ASN A 290 5.26 9.48 19.37
C ASN A 290 4.60 8.11 19.64
N PRO A 291 4.47 7.67 20.90
CA PRO A 291 3.91 6.36 21.24
C PRO A 291 2.45 6.20 20.79
N ILE A 292 1.67 7.28 20.77
CA ILE A 292 0.30 7.29 20.27
C ILE A 292 0.26 6.97 18.77
N ALA A 293 1.08 7.63 17.94
CA ALA A 293 1.17 7.35 16.51
C ALA A 293 1.67 5.92 16.26
N LYS A 294 2.66 5.46 17.06
CA LYS A 294 3.14 4.07 17.00
C LYS A 294 1.98 3.08 17.21
N ARG A 295 1.20 3.29 18.27
CA ARG A 295 0.08 2.38 18.57
C ARG A 295 -0.99 2.43 17.49
N TRP A 296 -1.30 3.60 16.94
CA TRP A 296 -2.19 3.77 15.80
C TRP A 296 -1.72 2.93 14.59
N PHE A 297 -0.45 3.01 14.22
CA PHE A 297 0.12 2.22 13.11
C PHE A 297 0.09 0.70 13.35
N GLU A 298 0.10 0.25 14.60
CA GLU A 298 -0.03 -1.15 14.96
C GLU A 298 -1.48 -1.66 14.83
N LEU A 299 -2.48 -0.80 14.97
CA LEU A 299 -3.89 -1.15 15.07
C LEU A 299 -4.65 -1.07 13.75
N VAL A 300 -4.38 -0.03 12.95
CA VAL A 300 -5.15 0.28 11.75
C VAL A 300 -5.06 -0.84 10.72
N GLN A 301 -6.22 -1.29 10.23
CA GLN A 301 -6.34 -2.35 9.22
C GLN A 301 -7.47 -2.01 8.25
N ILE A 302 -7.28 -2.35 6.99
CA ILE A 302 -8.29 -2.24 5.93
C ILE A 302 -8.54 -3.65 5.39
N PRO A 303 -9.77 -4.18 5.49
CA PRO A 303 -10.12 -5.48 4.92
C PRO A 303 -9.88 -5.54 3.41
N ILE A 304 -9.52 -6.72 2.91
CA ILE A 304 -9.26 -6.92 1.46
C ILE A 304 -10.50 -6.61 0.62
N GLU A 305 -11.67 -6.99 1.12
CA GLU A 305 -12.95 -6.75 0.45
C GLU A 305 -13.22 -5.26 0.25
N ASP A 306 -12.90 -4.45 1.26
CA ASP A 306 -13.06 -3.00 1.21
C ASP A 306 -12.06 -2.39 0.22
N MET A 307 -10.80 -2.87 0.25
CA MET A 307 -9.79 -2.45 -0.75
C MET A 307 -10.19 -2.81 -2.17
N ASN A 308 -10.75 -3.98 -2.43
CA ASN A 308 -11.23 -4.37 -3.74
C ASN A 308 -12.36 -3.44 -4.21
N ALA A 309 -13.29 -3.08 -3.31
CA ALA A 309 -14.39 -2.17 -3.62
C ALA A 309 -13.89 -0.76 -3.93
N VAL A 310 -12.94 -0.24 -3.15
CA VAL A 310 -12.31 1.07 -3.38
C VAL A 310 -11.51 1.07 -4.69
N SER A 311 -10.70 0.03 -4.93
CA SER A 311 -9.90 -0.10 -6.15
C SER A 311 -10.78 -0.08 -7.41
N LEU A 312 -11.97 -0.71 -7.36
CA LEU A 312 -12.93 -0.66 -8.46
C LEU A 312 -13.48 0.76 -8.69
N ARG A 313 -13.85 1.50 -7.64
CA ARG A 313 -14.32 2.90 -7.76
C ARG A 313 -13.24 3.81 -8.34
N ILE A 314 -11.98 3.60 -7.94
CA ILE A 314 -10.83 4.32 -8.50
C ILE A 314 -10.70 4.05 -10.01
N GLU A 315 -10.82 2.80 -10.44
CA GLU A 315 -10.76 2.42 -11.86
C GLU A 315 -11.96 2.99 -12.65
N GLU A 316 -13.13 3.07 -12.03
CA GLU A 316 -14.34 3.68 -12.62
C GLU A 316 -14.27 5.21 -12.70
N GLY A 317 -13.21 5.84 -12.17
CA GLY A 317 -12.91 7.26 -12.37
C GLY A 317 -12.91 8.14 -11.13
N GLU A 318 -13.11 7.59 -9.93
CA GLU A 318 -12.95 8.33 -8.66
C GLU A 318 -11.47 8.40 -8.27
N ASN A 319 -10.63 9.05 -9.08
CA ASN A 319 -9.18 8.93 -9.01
C ASN A 319 -8.41 10.26 -8.88
N THR A 320 -9.09 11.34 -8.59
CA THR A 320 -8.43 12.59 -8.22
C THR A 320 -8.00 12.57 -6.73
N THR A 321 -7.10 13.43 -6.33
CA THR A 321 -6.71 13.58 -4.92
C THR A 321 -7.91 13.87 -4.00
N GLU A 322 -8.89 14.64 -4.50
CA GLU A 322 -10.12 14.94 -3.77
C GLU A 322 -11.03 13.71 -3.66
N ASP A 323 -11.20 12.95 -4.73
CA ASP A 323 -11.98 11.71 -4.72
C ASP A 323 -11.37 10.69 -3.74
N VAL A 324 -10.05 10.49 -3.79
CA VAL A 324 -9.33 9.56 -2.90
C VAL A 324 -9.48 9.95 -1.43
N ARG A 325 -9.45 11.25 -1.11
CA ARG A 325 -9.72 11.73 0.25
C ARG A 325 -11.17 11.45 0.66
N GLN A 326 -12.13 11.70 -0.23
CA GLN A 326 -13.54 11.42 0.01
C GLN A 326 -13.79 9.92 0.22
N LEU A 327 -13.18 9.05 -0.61
CA LEU A 327 -13.24 7.59 -0.44
C LEU A 327 -12.76 7.16 0.96
N ALA A 328 -11.69 7.75 1.45
CA ALA A 328 -11.17 7.46 2.78
C ALA A 328 -12.10 7.95 3.90
N GLU A 329 -12.69 9.13 3.76
CA GLU A 329 -13.67 9.67 4.71
C GLU A 329 -14.96 8.83 4.74
N GLU A 330 -15.46 8.38 3.59
CA GLU A 330 -16.59 7.46 3.48
C GLU A 330 -16.27 6.12 4.15
N TRP A 331 -15.10 5.55 3.88
CA TRP A 331 -14.67 4.30 4.50
C TRP A 331 -14.59 4.43 6.03
N VAL A 332 -14.01 5.50 6.55
CA VAL A 332 -13.95 5.76 8.01
C VAL A 332 -15.35 5.90 8.59
N SER A 333 -16.27 6.59 7.91
CA SER A 333 -17.67 6.72 8.33
C SER A 333 -18.40 5.38 8.40
N ASP A 334 -18.18 4.51 7.40
CA ASP A 334 -18.79 3.19 7.34
C ASP A 334 -18.23 2.23 8.39
N ASN A 335 -16.99 2.46 8.83
CA ASN A 335 -16.28 1.67 9.84
C ASN A 335 -16.08 2.42 11.17
N GLN A 336 -16.90 3.45 11.47
CA GLN A 336 -16.73 4.40 12.56
C GLN A 336 -16.53 3.73 13.92
N GLU A 337 -17.32 2.71 14.26
CA GLU A 337 -17.22 2.02 15.56
C GLU A 337 -15.85 1.39 15.77
N GLN A 338 -15.33 0.72 14.77
CA GLN A 338 -14.01 0.08 14.83
C GLN A 338 -12.89 1.14 14.83
N PHE A 339 -13.04 2.18 14.02
CA PHE A 339 -12.09 3.27 13.94
C PHE A 339 -11.96 4.01 15.29
N ASP A 340 -13.09 4.34 15.94
CA ASP A 340 -13.12 4.98 17.27
C ASP A 340 -12.49 4.10 18.35
N GLN A 341 -12.65 2.76 18.27
CA GLN A 341 -11.99 1.83 19.18
C GLN A 341 -10.48 1.88 19.03
N TRP A 342 -9.95 1.90 17.80
CA TRP A 342 -8.52 2.03 17.54
C TRP A 342 -7.96 3.37 18.00
N ILE A 343 -8.70 4.47 17.76
CA ILE A 343 -8.32 5.80 18.25
C ILE A 343 -8.21 5.83 19.78
N ALA A 344 -9.22 5.31 20.49
CA ALA A 344 -9.21 5.25 21.94
C ALA A 344 -8.05 4.39 22.49
N GLU A 345 -7.77 3.26 21.84
CA GLU A 345 -6.64 2.40 22.22
C GLU A 345 -5.30 3.05 21.93
N ALA A 346 -5.16 3.77 20.81
CA ALA A 346 -3.95 4.51 20.49
C ALA A 346 -3.68 5.64 21.52
N GLN A 347 -4.70 6.38 21.91
CA GLN A 347 -4.60 7.43 22.93
C GLN A 347 -4.09 6.89 24.26
N SER A 348 -4.53 5.70 24.68
CA SER A 348 -4.09 5.07 25.93
C SER A 348 -2.59 4.72 25.98
N ALA A 349 -1.92 4.65 24.84
CA ALA A 349 -0.47 4.42 24.78
C ALA A 349 0.38 5.66 25.14
N GLY A 350 -0.27 6.84 25.25
CA GLY A 350 0.39 8.08 25.72
C GLY A 350 0.36 8.26 27.23
N GLU A 351 -0.40 7.44 27.97
CA GLU A 351 -0.51 7.47 29.43
C GLU A 351 0.63 6.67 30.09
#